data_ff81df08af693425bbc6f27dcb22681f
#
_entry.id   ff81df08af693425bbc6f27dcb22681f
#
_cell.length_a   1.000
_cell.length_b   1.000
_cell.length_c   1.000
_cell.angle_alpha   90.00
_cell.angle_beta   90.00
_cell.angle_gamma   90.00
#
_symmetry.space_group_name_H-M   'P 1'
#
loop_
_entity.id
_entity.type
_entity.pdbx_description
1 polymer ?
#
loop_
_entity_poly.entity_id
_entity_poly.type
_entity_poly.pdbx_seq_one_letter_code
_entity_poly.pdbx_strand_id
1 'polypeptide(L)'
;MLKSFKTEINPTVEQKIKINKTIGTCRYVYNFYLGHNKTLYDNGEKFMTGKSFSVWLNNEYIPNNPDKIWIKEAYSKAVKKSIEDGCTAFTRFFKHQSAFPNFKKKGKSDVKMYFVKNNTKDCRCERHRLNIPTLGWVRIKEKGYIPTTKDGWKIKSGTVSVKADRYYVSVLVEIPDVKIANNSNGGIGIDLGLKDLAIVSNGKTYKNINKSARVKKLEKKLRREQRCLSRKYEKLKKGESTQKNIQKQKLKVQRLHHKIDNIRTDYINKSIAEIVKTKPSYITIENLNVSGMMKNSHLSKAVASQKFYEFRTKLKAKCDENGIELRVVDRWYPSSKICHCCGAIKKDLKLSDRIYRCDCGYVEDRDFNAALNLRDALTYEVA
;
A
#
# COMPACT_ATOMS: atom_id res chain seq x y z
N MET A 1 -10.25 11.12 -15.15
CA MET A 1 -9.36 10.78 -14.01
C MET A 1 -9.46 9.30 -13.66
N LEU A 2 -8.35 8.63 -13.25
CA LEU A 2 -8.36 7.22 -12.84
C LEU A 2 -8.27 7.10 -11.31
N LYS A 3 -9.16 6.30 -10.71
CA LYS A 3 -9.21 6.07 -9.26
C LYS A 3 -9.28 4.59 -8.91
N SER A 4 -8.56 4.18 -7.87
CA SER A 4 -8.55 2.80 -7.38
C SER A 4 -9.43 2.64 -6.16
N PHE A 5 -10.30 1.62 -6.19
CA PHE A 5 -11.14 1.24 -5.06
C PHE A 5 -10.78 -0.17 -4.60
N LYS A 6 -10.53 -0.34 -3.32
CA LYS A 6 -10.18 -1.65 -2.74
C LYS A 6 -11.13 -2.00 -1.61
N THR A 7 -11.80 -3.15 -1.74
CA THR A 7 -12.73 -3.66 -0.72
C THR A 7 -12.59 -5.16 -0.50
N GLU A 8 -13.10 -5.65 0.63
CA GLU A 8 -13.19 -7.08 0.91
C GLU A 8 -14.35 -7.70 0.13
N ILE A 9 -14.14 -8.89 -0.43
CA ILE A 9 -15.15 -9.68 -1.14
C ILE A 9 -15.41 -10.99 -0.41
N ASN A 10 -16.61 -11.52 -0.59
CA ASN A 10 -17.01 -12.80 -0.03
C ASN A 10 -17.31 -13.82 -1.15
N PRO A 11 -16.28 -14.45 -1.73
CA PRO A 11 -16.43 -15.43 -2.79
C PRO A 11 -16.99 -16.76 -2.26
N THR A 12 -17.73 -17.49 -3.09
CA THR A 12 -18.19 -18.87 -2.83
C THR A 12 -17.01 -19.84 -2.73
N VAL A 13 -17.25 -21.07 -2.34
CA VAL A 13 -16.20 -22.09 -2.24
C VAL A 13 -15.54 -22.34 -3.62
N GLU A 14 -16.35 -22.47 -4.67
CA GLU A 14 -15.89 -22.65 -6.04
C GLU A 14 -15.04 -21.46 -6.54
N GLN A 15 -15.53 -20.24 -6.27
CA GLN A 15 -14.79 -19.02 -6.60
C GLN A 15 -13.45 -18.93 -5.85
N LYS A 16 -13.39 -19.33 -4.58
CA LYS A 16 -12.13 -19.41 -3.81
C LYS A 16 -11.16 -20.40 -4.43
N ILE A 17 -11.64 -21.55 -4.88
CA ILE A 17 -10.81 -22.56 -5.58
C ILE A 17 -10.23 -21.95 -6.85
N LYS A 18 -11.06 -21.34 -7.71
CA LYS A 18 -10.63 -20.69 -8.96
C LYS A 18 -9.60 -19.55 -8.71
N ILE A 19 -9.86 -18.70 -7.72
CA ILE A 19 -8.92 -17.63 -7.34
C ILE A 19 -7.57 -18.22 -6.92
N ASN A 20 -7.59 -19.21 -6.02
CA ASN A 20 -6.36 -19.81 -5.51
C ASN A 20 -5.58 -20.58 -6.58
N LYS A 21 -6.27 -21.30 -7.48
CA LYS A 21 -5.65 -21.92 -8.66
C LYS A 21 -4.98 -20.86 -9.53
N THR A 22 -5.70 -19.81 -9.94
CA THR A 22 -5.15 -18.74 -10.78
C THR A 22 -3.95 -18.05 -10.13
N ILE A 23 -4.00 -17.71 -8.83
CA ILE A 23 -2.87 -17.13 -8.10
C ILE A 23 -1.68 -18.10 -8.05
N GLY A 24 -1.97 -19.41 -7.91
CA GLY A 24 -0.96 -20.45 -7.95
C GLY A 24 -0.24 -20.52 -9.29
N THR A 25 -1.01 -20.55 -10.38
CA THR A 25 -0.50 -20.53 -11.76
C THR A 25 0.30 -19.26 -12.05
N CYS A 26 -0.22 -18.09 -11.69
CA CYS A 26 0.51 -16.82 -11.84
C CYS A 26 1.87 -16.84 -11.14
N ARG A 27 1.95 -17.41 -9.94
CA ARG A 27 3.22 -17.56 -9.22
C ARG A 27 4.17 -18.51 -9.94
N TYR A 28 3.66 -19.65 -10.40
CA TYR A 28 4.45 -20.62 -11.13
C TYR A 28 5.03 -20.01 -12.42
N VAL A 29 4.17 -19.41 -13.25
CA VAL A 29 4.58 -18.84 -14.54
C VAL A 29 5.54 -17.66 -14.38
N TYR A 30 5.33 -16.79 -13.35
CA TYR A 30 6.30 -15.76 -13.01
C TYR A 30 7.68 -16.36 -12.70
N ASN A 31 7.72 -17.38 -11.85
CA ASN A 31 8.97 -18.03 -11.48
C ASN A 31 9.60 -18.77 -12.67
N PHE A 32 8.77 -19.39 -13.49
CA PHE A 32 9.23 -20.08 -14.70
C PHE A 32 9.88 -19.10 -15.69
N TYR A 33 9.24 -17.95 -15.92
CA TYR A 33 9.82 -16.87 -16.73
C TYR A 33 11.17 -16.40 -16.19
N LEU A 34 11.29 -16.21 -14.88
CA LEU A 34 12.57 -15.81 -14.27
C LEU A 34 13.64 -16.89 -14.43
N GLY A 35 13.28 -18.15 -14.15
CA GLY A 35 14.23 -19.28 -14.25
C GLY A 35 14.70 -19.49 -15.67
N HIS A 36 13.77 -19.46 -16.64
CA HIS A 36 14.08 -19.64 -18.06
C HIS A 36 15.06 -18.55 -18.56
N ASN A 37 14.77 -17.29 -18.29
CA ASN A 37 15.67 -16.20 -18.68
C ASN A 37 17.02 -16.21 -17.95
N LYS A 38 17.06 -16.72 -16.72
CA LYS A 38 18.32 -16.92 -16.02
C LYS A 38 19.16 -17.99 -16.74
N THR A 39 18.57 -19.12 -17.13
CA THR A 39 19.26 -20.16 -17.87
C THR A 39 19.79 -19.66 -19.23
N LEU A 40 18.96 -18.90 -19.97
CA LEU A 40 19.41 -18.27 -21.23
C LEU A 40 20.62 -17.36 -21.01
N TYR A 41 20.58 -16.52 -19.97
CA TYR A 41 21.68 -15.62 -19.62
C TYR A 41 22.96 -16.40 -19.25
N ASP A 42 22.82 -17.44 -18.42
CA ASP A 42 23.95 -18.29 -17.99
C ASP A 42 24.59 -19.02 -19.18
N ASN A 43 23.80 -19.34 -20.24
CA ASN A 43 24.26 -19.96 -21.48
C ASN A 43 24.80 -18.94 -22.52
N GLY A 44 24.78 -17.64 -22.25
CA GLY A 44 25.13 -16.58 -23.22
C GLY A 44 24.09 -16.37 -24.32
N GLU A 45 22.88 -16.88 -24.14
CA GLU A 45 21.77 -16.76 -25.08
C GLU A 45 20.99 -15.46 -24.92
N LYS A 46 20.22 -15.10 -25.96
CA LYS A 46 19.43 -13.86 -25.98
C LYS A 46 18.28 -13.91 -24.97
N PHE A 47 18.15 -12.88 -24.16
CA PHE A 47 17.03 -12.68 -23.23
C PHE A 47 15.68 -12.72 -23.94
N MET A 48 14.75 -13.54 -23.42
CA MET A 48 13.41 -13.68 -23.96
C MET A 48 12.46 -12.64 -23.36
N THR A 49 11.86 -11.79 -24.21
CA THR A 49 10.88 -10.80 -23.78
C THR A 49 9.61 -11.45 -23.23
N GLY A 50 8.82 -10.72 -22.46
CA GLY A 50 7.54 -11.25 -21.95
C GLY A 50 6.56 -11.66 -23.06
N LYS A 51 6.58 -10.95 -24.20
CA LYS A 51 5.75 -11.29 -25.37
C LYS A 51 6.23 -12.61 -26.02
N SER A 52 7.52 -12.70 -26.32
CA SER A 52 8.12 -13.90 -26.93
C SER A 52 7.93 -15.12 -26.04
N PHE A 53 8.19 -14.99 -24.73
CA PHE A 53 7.95 -16.07 -23.78
C PHE A 53 6.49 -16.51 -23.71
N SER A 54 5.54 -15.56 -23.77
CA SER A 54 4.11 -15.92 -23.78
C SER A 54 3.71 -16.69 -25.03
N VAL A 55 4.28 -16.36 -26.18
CA VAL A 55 4.05 -17.10 -27.45
C VAL A 55 4.65 -18.49 -27.34
N TRP A 56 5.92 -18.60 -26.99
CA TRP A 56 6.63 -19.87 -26.80
C TRP A 56 5.93 -20.78 -25.78
N LEU A 57 5.52 -20.22 -24.62
CA LEU A 57 4.83 -20.98 -23.58
C LEU A 57 3.55 -21.67 -24.09
N ASN A 58 2.74 -20.94 -24.90
CA ASN A 58 1.43 -21.44 -25.34
C ASN A 58 1.49 -22.31 -26.59
N ASN A 59 2.43 -22.03 -27.51
CA ASN A 59 2.48 -22.65 -28.83
C ASN A 59 3.51 -23.80 -28.91
N GLU A 60 4.51 -23.79 -28.03
CA GLU A 60 5.58 -24.82 -28.07
C GLU A 60 5.68 -25.58 -26.74
N TYR A 61 5.87 -24.84 -25.61
CA TYR A 61 6.16 -25.49 -24.34
C TYR A 61 4.98 -26.34 -23.83
N ILE A 62 3.77 -25.76 -23.74
CA ILE A 62 2.61 -26.49 -23.19
C ILE A 62 2.20 -27.65 -24.12
N PRO A 63 2.15 -27.53 -25.46
CA PRO A 63 1.85 -28.64 -26.33
C PRO A 63 2.85 -29.83 -26.19
N ASN A 64 4.14 -29.52 -26.02
CA ASN A 64 5.20 -30.53 -25.86
C ASN A 64 5.31 -31.06 -24.42
N ASN A 65 4.56 -30.50 -23.45
CA ASN A 65 4.54 -30.93 -22.06
C ASN A 65 3.09 -31.07 -21.56
N PRO A 66 2.42 -32.20 -21.86
CA PRO A 66 1.00 -32.41 -21.52
C PRO A 66 0.70 -32.28 -20.02
N ASP A 67 1.68 -32.59 -19.15
CA ASP A 67 1.60 -32.43 -17.69
C ASP A 67 1.49 -30.95 -17.25
N LYS A 68 1.69 -29.99 -18.14
CA LYS A 68 1.57 -28.55 -17.91
C LYS A 68 0.27 -27.94 -18.44
N ILE A 69 -0.64 -28.73 -19.01
CA ILE A 69 -1.93 -28.22 -19.55
C ILE A 69 -2.76 -27.44 -18.53
N TRP A 70 -2.61 -27.75 -17.24
CA TRP A 70 -3.28 -27.04 -16.15
C TRP A 70 -2.99 -25.53 -16.11
N ILE A 71 -1.91 -25.04 -16.76
CA ILE A 71 -1.63 -23.60 -16.89
C ILE A 71 -2.75 -22.92 -17.67
N LYS A 72 -3.35 -23.58 -18.67
CA LYS A 72 -4.46 -23.07 -19.48
C LYS A 72 -5.81 -23.03 -18.73
N GLU A 73 -5.94 -23.73 -17.58
CA GLU A 73 -7.14 -23.65 -16.73
C GLU A 73 -7.27 -22.29 -16.00
N ALA A 74 -6.15 -21.59 -15.84
CA ALA A 74 -6.14 -20.28 -15.21
C ALA A 74 -6.57 -19.18 -16.18
N TYR A 75 -7.08 -18.07 -15.63
CA TYR A 75 -7.46 -16.93 -16.45
C TYR A 75 -6.25 -16.38 -17.24
N SER A 76 -6.33 -16.47 -18.56
CA SER A 76 -5.20 -16.20 -19.49
C SER A 76 -4.61 -14.81 -19.33
N LYS A 77 -5.45 -13.77 -19.10
CA LYS A 77 -4.96 -12.40 -18.89
C LYS A 77 -4.19 -12.25 -17.57
N ALA A 78 -4.54 -13.00 -16.52
CA ALA A 78 -3.79 -13.02 -15.26
C ALA A 78 -2.42 -13.69 -15.45
N VAL A 79 -2.38 -14.79 -16.21
CA VAL A 79 -1.13 -15.49 -16.54
C VAL A 79 -0.22 -14.58 -17.36
N LYS A 80 -0.75 -13.96 -18.43
CA LYS A 80 0.00 -13.02 -19.27
C LYS A 80 0.55 -11.84 -18.44
N LYS A 81 -0.27 -11.25 -17.57
CA LYS A 81 0.17 -10.17 -16.67
C LYS A 81 1.30 -10.60 -15.73
N SER A 82 1.28 -11.86 -15.29
CA SER A 82 2.34 -12.42 -14.45
C SER A 82 3.69 -12.53 -15.17
N ILE A 83 3.68 -12.85 -16.49
CA ILE A 83 4.87 -12.83 -17.33
C ILE A 83 5.38 -11.37 -17.50
N GLU A 84 4.48 -10.45 -17.80
CA GLU A 84 4.81 -9.01 -17.91
C GLU A 84 5.42 -8.44 -16.62
N ASP A 85 4.91 -8.86 -15.46
CA ASP A 85 5.47 -8.47 -14.16
C ASP A 85 6.90 -9.00 -13.97
N GLY A 86 7.20 -10.21 -14.45
CA GLY A 86 8.54 -10.78 -14.48
C GLY A 86 9.48 -10.00 -15.42
N CYS A 87 9.00 -9.68 -16.63
CA CYS A 87 9.73 -8.86 -17.59
C CYS A 87 10.04 -7.45 -17.02
N THR A 88 9.05 -6.83 -16.40
CA THR A 88 9.22 -5.52 -15.73
C THR A 88 10.26 -5.59 -14.60
N ALA A 89 10.28 -6.69 -13.84
CA ALA A 89 11.26 -6.88 -12.77
C ALA A 89 12.69 -6.95 -13.32
N PHE A 90 12.93 -7.66 -14.42
CA PHE A 90 14.23 -7.64 -15.11
C PHE A 90 14.57 -6.29 -15.71
N THR A 91 13.62 -5.60 -16.34
CA THR A 91 13.83 -4.26 -16.88
C THR A 91 14.32 -3.28 -15.80
N ARG A 92 13.73 -3.34 -14.60
CA ARG A 92 14.17 -2.52 -13.46
C ARG A 92 15.55 -2.91 -12.96
N PHE A 93 15.87 -4.20 -12.97
CA PHE A 93 17.21 -4.68 -12.62
C PHE A 93 18.27 -4.16 -13.59
N PHE A 94 18.07 -4.30 -14.90
CA PHE A 94 18.99 -3.80 -15.91
C PHE A 94 19.14 -2.26 -15.91
N LYS A 95 18.09 -1.55 -15.48
CA LYS A 95 18.14 -0.09 -15.27
C LYS A 95 18.71 0.31 -13.89
N HIS A 96 19.29 -0.60 -13.14
CA HIS A 96 19.83 -0.37 -11.78
C HIS A 96 18.83 0.23 -10.79
N GLN A 97 17.53 0.06 -11.04
CA GLN A 97 16.43 0.55 -10.17
C GLN A 97 16.05 -0.45 -9.06
N SER A 98 16.46 -1.70 -9.18
CA SER A 98 16.19 -2.76 -8.20
C SER A 98 17.27 -3.83 -8.21
N ALA A 99 17.36 -4.62 -7.13
CA ALA A 99 18.16 -5.84 -7.10
C ALA A 99 17.59 -6.91 -8.06
N PHE A 100 18.35 -7.99 -8.28
CA PHE A 100 17.96 -9.12 -9.12
C PHE A 100 16.59 -9.67 -8.69
N PRO A 101 15.69 -10.01 -9.65
CA PRO A 101 14.34 -10.47 -9.35
C PRO A 101 14.32 -11.76 -8.51
N ASN A 102 13.55 -11.75 -7.43
CA ASN A 102 13.40 -12.90 -6.54
C ASN A 102 12.25 -13.81 -6.94
N PHE A 103 12.43 -15.14 -6.82
CA PHE A 103 11.35 -16.12 -6.96
C PHE A 103 10.24 -15.90 -5.93
N LYS A 104 9.00 -15.93 -6.37
CA LYS A 104 7.82 -15.80 -5.52
C LYS A 104 7.51 -17.10 -4.79
N LYS A 105 7.36 -17.02 -3.45
CA LYS A 105 7.09 -18.19 -2.59
C LYS A 105 5.66 -18.15 -2.06
N LYS A 106 4.98 -19.32 -2.04
CA LYS A 106 3.62 -19.48 -1.48
C LYS A 106 3.57 -18.99 -0.02
N GLY A 107 2.63 -18.11 0.28
CA GLY A 107 2.43 -17.58 1.64
C GLY A 107 3.48 -16.58 2.13
N LYS A 108 4.45 -16.20 1.28
CA LYS A 108 5.42 -15.12 1.53
C LYS A 108 5.29 -13.97 0.54
N SER A 109 5.07 -14.28 -0.73
CA SER A 109 4.96 -13.27 -1.79
C SER A 109 3.50 -12.92 -2.07
N ASP A 110 3.23 -11.62 -2.30
CA ASP A 110 1.90 -11.10 -2.67
C ASP A 110 1.69 -11.27 -4.18
N VAL A 111 1.11 -12.40 -4.57
CA VAL A 111 0.70 -12.67 -5.95
C VAL A 111 -0.80 -12.48 -6.07
N LYS A 112 -1.23 -11.77 -7.11
CA LYS A 112 -2.63 -11.38 -7.32
C LYS A 112 -3.15 -11.98 -8.62
N MET A 113 -4.45 -12.23 -8.69
CA MET A 113 -5.16 -12.51 -9.92
C MET A 113 -5.55 -11.19 -10.57
N TYR A 114 -4.89 -10.83 -11.68
CA TYR A 114 -5.26 -9.66 -12.48
C TYR A 114 -6.47 -9.98 -13.36
N PHE A 115 -7.33 -8.99 -13.58
CA PHE A 115 -8.41 -9.05 -14.57
C PHE A 115 -8.59 -7.70 -15.26
N VAL A 116 -9.10 -7.76 -16.48
CA VAL A 116 -9.34 -6.60 -17.31
C VAL A 116 -10.71 -6.73 -17.97
N LYS A 117 -11.32 -5.60 -18.29
CA LYS A 117 -12.57 -5.58 -19.08
C LYS A 117 -12.26 -5.95 -20.53
N ASN A 118 -12.78 -7.10 -20.99
CA ASN A 118 -12.64 -7.56 -22.37
C ASN A 118 -13.93 -7.30 -23.18
N ASN A 119 -15.10 -7.43 -22.55
CA ASN A 119 -16.38 -7.28 -23.19
C ASN A 119 -17.34 -6.42 -22.33
N THR A 120 -18.53 -6.12 -22.87
CA THR A 120 -19.52 -5.26 -22.20
C THR A 120 -20.09 -5.85 -20.91
N LYS A 121 -20.07 -7.18 -20.76
CA LYS A 121 -20.58 -7.88 -19.57
C LYS A 121 -19.56 -7.94 -18.44
N ASP A 122 -18.25 -7.82 -18.78
CA ASP A 122 -17.18 -7.87 -17.79
C ASP A 122 -17.13 -6.62 -16.92
N CYS A 123 -16.66 -6.80 -15.68
CA CYS A 123 -16.42 -5.70 -14.74
C CYS A 123 -17.66 -4.82 -14.44
N ARG A 124 -18.87 -5.37 -14.59
CA ARG A 124 -20.07 -4.66 -14.12
C ARG A 124 -20.09 -4.65 -12.59
N CYS A 125 -20.42 -3.50 -12.03
CA CYS A 125 -20.55 -3.32 -10.58
C CYS A 125 -22.00 -2.93 -10.24
N GLU A 126 -22.55 -3.62 -9.26
CA GLU A 126 -23.79 -3.27 -8.58
C GLU A 126 -23.49 -2.90 -7.12
N ARG A 127 -24.45 -2.37 -6.41
CA ARG A 127 -24.28 -1.91 -5.03
C ARG A 127 -23.61 -2.95 -4.10
N HIS A 128 -23.83 -4.25 -4.31
CA HIS A 128 -23.39 -5.31 -3.40
C HIS A 128 -22.61 -6.44 -4.06
N ARG A 129 -22.37 -6.36 -5.39
CA ARG A 129 -21.64 -7.39 -6.13
C ARG A 129 -20.89 -6.83 -7.34
N LEU A 130 -19.81 -7.48 -7.69
CA LEU A 130 -18.96 -7.16 -8.82
C LEU A 130 -18.85 -8.37 -9.73
N ASN A 131 -19.03 -8.20 -11.03
CA ASN A 131 -18.79 -9.24 -12.02
C ASN A 131 -17.30 -9.26 -12.35
N ILE A 132 -16.61 -10.34 -12.02
CA ILE A 132 -15.19 -10.55 -12.29
C ILE A 132 -15.07 -11.63 -13.38
N PRO A 133 -14.31 -11.37 -14.46
CA PRO A 133 -14.09 -12.35 -15.52
C PRO A 133 -13.68 -13.73 -14.95
N THR A 134 -14.26 -14.80 -15.47
CA THR A 134 -14.11 -16.19 -15.05
C THR A 134 -14.67 -16.58 -13.68
N LEU A 135 -14.91 -15.60 -12.79
CA LEU A 135 -15.53 -15.85 -11.49
C LEU A 135 -17.04 -15.58 -11.47
N GLY A 136 -17.53 -14.74 -12.42
CA GLY A 136 -18.90 -14.25 -12.40
C GLY A 136 -19.15 -13.24 -11.29
N TRP A 137 -20.36 -13.20 -10.77
CA TRP A 137 -20.76 -12.26 -9.73
C TRP A 137 -20.21 -12.65 -8.35
N VAL A 138 -19.42 -11.76 -7.76
CA VAL A 138 -18.81 -11.91 -6.43
C VAL A 138 -19.37 -10.85 -5.49
N ARG A 139 -19.80 -11.23 -4.30
CA ARG A 139 -20.34 -10.31 -3.29
C ARG A 139 -19.26 -9.39 -2.73
N ILE A 140 -19.56 -8.10 -2.66
CA ILE A 140 -18.75 -7.06 -2.03
C ILE A 140 -19.22 -6.89 -0.59
N LYS A 141 -18.30 -6.76 0.36
CA LYS A 141 -18.64 -6.60 1.77
C LYS A 141 -19.09 -5.17 2.10
N GLU A 142 -18.43 -4.19 1.54
CA GLU A 142 -18.74 -2.76 1.70
C GLU A 142 -19.68 -2.31 0.57
N LYS A 143 -20.99 -2.39 0.85
CA LYS A 143 -22.04 -2.07 -0.13
C LYS A 143 -21.95 -0.62 -0.59
N GLY A 144 -21.96 -0.40 -1.92
CA GLY A 144 -21.92 0.94 -2.51
C GLY A 144 -20.57 1.66 -2.45
N TYR A 145 -19.52 0.99 -1.97
CA TYR A 145 -18.18 1.58 -1.92
C TYR A 145 -17.52 1.71 -3.31
N ILE A 146 -17.73 0.71 -4.17
CA ILE A 146 -17.33 0.81 -5.58
C ILE A 146 -18.50 1.46 -6.34
N PRO A 147 -18.27 2.51 -7.14
CA PRO A 147 -19.30 3.13 -7.97
C PRO A 147 -19.99 2.11 -8.88
N THR A 148 -21.28 2.23 -9.04
CA THR A 148 -22.03 1.30 -9.88
C THR A 148 -21.85 1.63 -11.36
N THR A 149 -22.00 0.63 -12.23
CA THR A 149 -21.94 0.83 -13.67
C THR A 149 -23.06 1.75 -14.19
N LYS A 150 -24.17 1.87 -13.43
CA LYS A 150 -25.29 2.76 -13.75
C LYS A 150 -24.94 4.25 -13.64
N ASP A 151 -23.94 4.59 -12.79
CA ASP A 151 -23.51 5.97 -12.56
C ASP A 151 -22.57 6.48 -13.69
N GLY A 152 -22.44 5.76 -14.80
CA GLY A 152 -21.57 6.12 -15.93
C GLY A 152 -20.08 5.83 -15.70
N TRP A 153 -19.71 5.25 -14.56
CA TRP A 153 -18.34 4.94 -14.21
C TRP A 153 -17.89 3.65 -14.90
N LYS A 154 -16.63 3.63 -15.36
CA LYS A 154 -16.10 2.49 -16.13
C LYS A 154 -14.96 1.83 -15.40
N ILE A 155 -15.14 0.57 -14.98
CA ILE A 155 -14.04 -0.25 -14.47
C ILE A 155 -13.18 -0.70 -15.65
N LYS A 156 -11.90 -0.33 -15.65
CA LYS A 156 -10.92 -0.70 -16.69
C LYS A 156 -10.28 -2.06 -16.38
N SER A 157 -9.85 -2.24 -15.17
CA SER A 157 -9.14 -3.44 -14.71
C SER A 157 -9.23 -3.61 -13.20
N GLY A 158 -8.71 -4.72 -12.71
CA GLY A 158 -8.60 -4.91 -11.28
C GLY A 158 -7.71 -6.10 -10.91
N THR A 159 -7.57 -6.31 -9.62
CA THR A 159 -6.84 -7.45 -9.07
C THR A 159 -7.60 -8.07 -7.92
N VAL A 160 -7.60 -9.40 -7.84
CA VAL A 160 -8.05 -10.15 -6.66
C VAL A 160 -6.83 -10.61 -5.88
N SER A 161 -6.82 -10.35 -4.59
CA SER A 161 -5.73 -10.73 -3.67
C SER A 161 -6.26 -11.47 -2.46
N VAL A 162 -5.39 -12.30 -1.85
CA VAL A 162 -5.71 -13.05 -0.62
C VAL A 162 -4.75 -12.62 0.47
N LYS A 163 -5.28 -12.10 1.58
CA LYS A 163 -4.48 -11.67 2.73
C LYS A 163 -5.10 -12.21 4.03
N ALA A 164 -4.36 -13.00 4.79
CA ALA A 164 -4.81 -13.59 6.05
C ALA A 164 -6.14 -14.37 5.92
N ASP A 165 -6.29 -15.16 4.85
CA ASP A 165 -7.50 -15.93 4.50
C ASP A 165 -8.75 -15.07 4.21
N ARG A 166 -8.53 -13.82 3.85
CA ARG A 166 -9.58 -12.91 3.37
C ARG A 166 -9.29 -12.51 1.94
N TYR A 167 -10.34 -12.29 1.18
CA TYR A 167 -10.29 -11.99 -0.24
C TYR A 167 -10.61 -10.51 -0.45
N TYR A 168 -9.80 -9.84 -1.25
CA TYR A 168 -9.94 -8.42 -1.57
C TYR A 168 -9.94 -8.24 -3.07
N VAL A 169 -10.77 -7.35 -3.55
CA VAL A 169 -10.70 -6.82 -4.92
C VAL A 169 -10.21 -5.39 -4.88
N SER A 170 -9.31 -5.06 -5.78
CA SER A 170 -8.95 -3.67 -6.09
C SER A 170 -9.29 -3.42 -7.54
N VAL A 171 -10.13 -2.43 -7.83
CA VAL A 171 -10.57 -2.06 -9.17
C VAL A 171 -10.04 -0.69 -9.54
N LEU A 172 -9.61 -0.53 -10.79
CA LEU A 172 -9.25 0.75 -11.38
C LEU A 172 -10.46 1.26 -12.16
N VAL A 173 -10.98 2.40 -11.75
CA VAL A 173 -12.19 3.00 -12.28
C VAL A 173 -11.84 4.31 -12.97
N GLU A 174 -12.35 4.49 -14.16
CA GLU A 174 -12.35 5.77 -14.88
C GLU A 174 -13.53 6.61 -14.40
N ILE A 175 -13.20 7.77 -13.84
CA ILE A 175 -14.14 8.73 -13.30
C ILE A 175 -14.24 9.88 -14.29
N PRO A 176 -15.45 10.40 -14.62
CA PRO A 176 -15.60 11.65 -15.35
C PRO A 176 -14.79 12.76 -14.69
N ASP A 177 -14.21 13.64 -15.49
CA ASP A 177 -13.50 14.80 -14.98
C ASP A 177 -14.49 15.72 -14.26
N VAL A 178 -14.30 15.87 -12.96
CA VAL A 178 -15.07 16.82 -12.16
C VAL A 178 -14.32 18.16 -12.22
N LYS A 179 -15.00 19.23 -12.56
CA LYS A 179 -14.46 20.58 -12.41
C LYS A 179 -14.17 20.81 -10.94
N ILE A 180 -12.90 20.88 -10.61
CA ILE A 180 -12.44 21.14 -9.24
C ILE A 180 -12.62 22.62 -8.98
N ALA A 181 -13.42 22.98 -7.98
CA ALA A 181 -13.57 24.36 -7.57
C ALA A 181 -12.26 24.86 -6.94
N ASN A 182 -11.84 26.06 -7.28
CA ASN A 182 -10.71 26.70 -6.59
C ASN A 182 -11.06 26.93 -5.13
N ASN A 183 -10.26 26.37 -4.24
CA ASN A 183 -10.43 26.58 -2.80
C ASN A 183 -9.81 27.94 -2.42
N SER A 184 -10.61 28.81 -1.82
CA SER A 184 -10.19 30.15 -1.38
C SER A 184 -9.72 30.20 0.07
N ASN A 185 -9.86 29.11 0.83
CA ASN A 185 -9.44 29.07 2.22
C ASN A 185 -7.91 29.11 2.33
N GLY A 186 -7.41 29.66 3.41
CA GLY A 186 -5.96 29.73 3.67
C GLY A 186 -5.27 28.38 3.67
N GLY A 187 -3.95 28.38 3.60
CA GLY A 187 -3.13 27.18 3.61
C GLY A 187 -3.06 26.49 4.97
N ILE A 188 -2.65 25.24 4.98
CA ILE A 188 -2.43 24.41 6.18
C ILE A 188 -1.03 23.82 6.15
N GLY A 189 -0.28 23.93 7.26
CA GLY A 189 0.95 23.18 7.52
C GLY A 189 0.67 21.96 8.39
N ILE A 190 1.36 20.86 8.11
CA ILE A 190 1.24 19.60 8.88
C ILE A 190 2.63 19.11 9.26
N ASP A 191 2.93 19.08 10.55
CA ASP A 191 4.08 18.40 11.11
C ASP A 191 3.75 16.93 11.44
N LEU A 192 4.57 15.99 10.93
CA LEU A 192 4.39 14.55 11.13
C LEU A 192 5.39 14.02 12.15
N GLY A 193 4.89 13.45 13.26
CA GLY A 193 5.71 13.04 14.38
C GLY A 193 5.51 11.62 14.90
N LEU A 194 6.41 11.19 15.78
CA LEU A 194 6.31 9.92 16.49
C LEU A 194 5.52 10.02 17.80
N LYS A 195 5.49 11.19 18.43
CA LYS A 195 4.71 11.46 19.64
C LYS A 195 3.22 11.49 19.30
N ASP A 196 2.86 12.33 18.39
CA ASP A 196 1.56 12.44 17.74
C ASP A 196 1.72 12.09 16.25
N LEU A 197 0.67 11.69 15.58
CA LEU A 197 0.74 11.33 14.15
C LEU A 197 0.93 12.59 13.29
N ALA A 198 0.16 13.62 13.59
CA ALA A 198 0.21 14.88 12.85
C ALA A 198 -0.26 16.04 13.75
N ILE A 199 0.42 17.16 13.68
CA ILE A 199 0.01 18.43 14.26
C ILE A 199 -0.23 19.41 13.12
N VAL A 200 -1.39 20.04 13.13
CA VAL A 200 -1.87 20.89 12.04
C VAL A 200 -1.88 22.34 12.48
N SER A 201 -1.49 23.24 11.59
CA SER A 201 -1.39 24.70 11.88
C SER A 201 -2.72 25.36 12.28
N ASN A 202 -3.85 24.68 12.13
CA ASN A 202 -5.15 25.11 12.64
C ASN A 202 -5.40 24.73 14.11
N GLY A 203 -4.39 24.27 14.84
CA GLY A 203 -4.45 23.85 16.25
C GLY A 203 -4.86 22.40 16.46
N LYS A 204 -5.22 21.65 15.41
CA LYS A 204 -5.68 20.27 15.54
C LYS A 204 -4.52 19.30 15.66
N THR A 205 -4.59 18.41 16.66
CA THR A 205 -3.58 17.36 16.89
C THR A 205 -4.19 15.98 16.71
N TYR A 206 -3.60 15.17 15.82
CA TYR A 206 -3.93 13.77 15.64
C TYR A 206 -2.99 12.88 16.45
N LYS A 207 -3.52 12.31 17.52
CA LYS A 207 -2.74 11.48 18.45
C LYS A 207 -2.17 10.23 17.79
N ASN A 208 -1.06 9.69 18.31
CA ASN A 208 -0.50 8.44 17.86
C ASN A 208 -1.41 7.25 18.24
N ILE A 209 -2.13 6.68 17.26
CA ILE A 209 -3.07 5.56 17.46
C ILE A 209 -2.37 4.31 18.04
N ASN A 210 -1.06 4.15 17.83
CA ASN A 210 -0.30 3.03 18.35
C ASN A 210 -0.19 3.05 19.89
N LYS A 211 -0.36 4.22 20.51
CA LYS A 211 -0.40 4.38 21.97
C LYS A 211 -1.74 4.04 22.59
N SER A 212 -2.80 3.83 21.79
CA SER A 212 -4.13 3.48 22.29
C SER A 212 -4.16 2.13 23.00
N ALA A 213 -4.99 1.99 24.01
CA ALA A 213 -5.17 0.74 24.75
C ALA A 213 -5.53 -0.43 23.83
N ARG A 214 -6.38 -0.16 22.81
CA ARG A 214 -6.81 -1.16 21.81
C ARG A 214 -5.63 -1.72 21.01
N VAL A 215 -4.75 -0.87 20.49
CA VAL A 215 -3.59 -1.31 19.70
C VAL A 215 -2.57 -2.02 20.59
N LYS A 216 -2.25 -1.47 21.78
CA LYS A 216 -1.37 -2.10 22.77
C LYS A 216 -1.84 -3.52 23.14
N LYS A 217 -3.15 -3.72 23.39
CA LYS A 217 -3.73 -5.04 23.67
C LYS A 217 -3.54 -6.02 22.51
N LEU A 218 -3.76 -5.56 21.28
CA LEU A 218 -3.56 -6.38 20.09
C LEU A 218 -2.08 -6.71 19.87
N GLU A 219 -1.16 -5.79 20.09
CA GLU A 219 0.28 -6.04 19.98
C GLU A 219 0.78 -7.01 21.06
N LYS A 220 0.25 -6.92 22.29
CA LYS A 220 0.54 -7.92 23.36
C LYS A 220 0.06 -9.31 22.94
N LYS A 221 -1.15 -9.41 22.39
CA LYS A 221 -1.69 -10.66 21.84
C LYS A 221 -0.84 -11.18 20.69
N LEU A 222 -0.45 -10.32 19.74
CA LEU A 222 0.39 -10.67 18.60
C LEU A 222 1.72 -11.29 19.05
N ARG A 223 2.43 -10.65 20.00
CA ARG A 223 3.69 -11.18 20.56
C ARG A 223 3.50 -12.56 21.17
N ARG A 224 2.39 -12.82 21.89
CA ARG A 224 2.08 -14.13 22.45
C ARG A 224 1.87 -15.19 21.36
N GLU A 225 1.10 -14.87 20.32
CA GLU A 225 0.85 -15.80 19.21
C GLU A 225 2.12 -16.05 18.36
N GLN A 226 3.01 -15.08 18.24
CA GLN A 226 4.31 -15.25 17.57
C GLN A 226 5.24 -16.19 18.37
N ARG A 227 5.33 -16.03 19.70
CA ARG A 227 6.07 -16.96 20.56
C ARG A 227 5.52 -18.40 20.48
N CYS A 228 4.19 -18.54 20.42
CA CYS A 228 3.56 -19.84 20.21
C CYS A 228 3.93 -20.43 18.83
N LEU A 229 3.98 -19.61 17.79
CA LEU A 229 4.39 -20.04 16.46
C LEU A 229 5.86 -20.51 16.43
N SER A 230 6.78 -19.76 17.05
CA SER A 230 8.21 -20.13 17.15
C SER A 230 8.37 -21.48 17.84
N ARG A 231 7.73 -21.68 19.00
CA ARG A 231 7.76 -22.98 19.70
C ARG A 231 7.21 -24.13 18.88
N LYS A 232 6.18 -23.91 18.05
CA LYS A 232 5.65 -24.94 17.14
C LYS A 232 6.63 -25.28 16.02
N TYR A 233 7.40 -24.33 15.51
CA TYR A 233 8.47 -24.62 14.56
C TYR A 233 9.60 -25.44 15.16
N GLU A 234 10.00 -25.17 16.41
CA GLU A 234 10.99 -25.96 17.15
C GLU A 234 10.49 -27.41 17.35
N LYS A 235 9.24 -27.57 17.78
CA LYS A 235 8.59 -28.89 17.92
C LYS A 235 8.49 -29.64 16.60
N LEU A 236 8.26 -28.93 15.47
CA LEU A 236 8.26 -29.58 14.15
C LEU A 236 9.65 -30.16 13.81
N LYS A 237 10.73 -29.45 14.12
CA LYS A 237 12.09 -29.95 13.92
C LYS A 237 12.37 -31.23 14.72
N LYS A 238 11.72 -31.39 15.88
CA LYS A 238 11.82 -32.59 16.74
C LYS A 238 10.81 -33.69 16.40
N GLY A 239 10.00 -33.52 15.34
CA GLY A 239 8.95 -34.49 15.00
C GLY A 239 7.67 -34.39 15.86
N GLU A 240 7.62 -33.49 16.85
CA GLU A 240 6.53 -33.35 17.84
C GLU A 240 5.34 -32.49 17.35
N SER A 241 5.36 -31.98 16.14
CA SER A 241 4.30 -31.10 15.59
C SER A 241 4.03 -31.40 14.14
N THR A 242 2.90 -30.93 13.63
CA THR A 242 2.49 -31.10 12.24
C THR A 242 2.47 -29.78 11.48
N GLN A 243 2.70 -29.84 10.17
CA GLN A 243 2.60 -28.68 9.27
C GLN A 243 1.21 -28.03 9.33
N LYS A 244 0.14 -28.82 9.51
CA LYS A 244 -1.25 -28.29 9.63
C LYS A 244 -1.40 -27.39 10.87
N ASN A 245 -0.81 -27.78 12.00
CA ASN A 245 -0.84 -26.98 13.25
C ASN A 245 -0.06 -25.67 13.12
N ILE A 246 1.06 -25.68 12.41
CA ILE A 246 1.84 -24.49 12.09
C ILE A 246 1.03 -23.56 11.19
N GLN A 247 0.39 -24.05 10.14
CA GLN A 247 -0.43 -23.24 9.24
C GLN A 247 -1.60 -22.57 9.98
N LYS A 248 -2.29 -23.29 10.88
CA LYS A 248 -3.33 -22.71 11.73
C LYS A 248 -2.80 -21.57 12.61
N GLN A 249 -1.63 -21.77 13.23
CA GLN A 249 -1.02 -20.75 14.09
C GLN A 249 -0.52 -19.55 13.28
N LYS A 250 0.12 -19.78 12.13
CA LYS A 250 0.56 -18.75 11.19
C LYS A 250 -0.62 -17.86 10.77
N LEU A 251 -1.78 -18.45 10.48
CA LEU A 251 -2.97 -17.71 10.11
C LEU A 251 -3.46 -16.79 11.25
N LYS A 252 -3.41 -17.25 12.52
CA LYS A 252 -3.74 -16.40 13.67
C LYS A 252 -2.84 -15.17 13.76
N VAL A 253 -1.52 -15.37 13.59
CA VAL A 253 -0.53 -14.28 13.57
C VAL A 253 -0.82 -13.31 12.42
N GLN A 254 -1.04 -13.82 11.21
CA GLN A 254 -1.37 -13.00 10.04
C GLN A 254 -2.65 -12.18 10.22
N ARG A 255 -3.71 -12.77 10.80
CA ARG A 255 -4.96 -12.06 11.10
C ARG A 255 -4.77 -10.93 12.10
N LEU A 256 -3.91 -11.11 13.11
CA LEU A 256 -3.60 -10.06 14.08
C LEU A 256 -2.79 -8.91 13.45
N HIS A 257 -1.78 -9.22 12.65
CA HIS A 257 -1.06 -8.19 11.88
C HIS A 257 -2.01 -7.40 11.00
N HIS A 258 -2.87 -8.08 10.26
CA HIS A 258 -3.83 -7.43 9.38
C HIS A 258 -4.84 -6.55 10.15
N LYS A 259 -5.30 -7.00 11.33
CA LYS A 259 -6.20 -6.20 12.17
C LYS A 259 -5.54 -4.92 12.67
N ILE A 260 -4.28 -4.99 13.12
CA ILE A 260 -3.51 -3.82 13.56
C ILE A 260 -3.28 -2.86 12.38
N ASP A 261 -2.88 -3.39 11.24
CA ASP A 261 -2.66 -2.63 10.00
C ASP A 261 -3.91 -1.88 9.55
N ASN A 262 -5.07 -2.53 9.59
CA ASN A 262 -6.35 -1.92 9.24
C ASN A 262 -6.75 -0.78 10.20
N ILE A 263 -6.49 -0.92 11.51
CA ILE A 263 -6.76 0.15 12.50
C ILE A 263 -5.91 1.39 12.18
N ARG A 264 -4.63 1.19 11.87
CA ARG A 264 -3.71 2.28 11.50
C ARG A 264 -4.14 2.97 10.21
N THR A 265 -4.46 2.19 9.20
CA THR A 265 -4.92 2.69 7.89
C THR A 265 -6.26 3.43 7.99
N ASP A 266 -7.22 2.91 8.77
CA ASP A 266 -8.51 3.57 9.01
C ASP A 266 -8.33 4.92 9.71
N TYR A 267 -7.46 4.95 10.73
CA TYR A 267 -7.13 6.19 11.43
C TYR A 267 -6.52 7.25 10.51
N ILE A 268 -5.53 6.86 9.68
CA ILE A 268 -4.92 7.75 8.68
C ILE A 268 -5.99 8.26 7.71
N ASN A 269 -6.86 7.38 7.19
CA ASN A 269 -7.91 7.79 6.27
C ASN A 269 -8.86 8.83 6.89
N LYS A 270 -9.25 8.64 8.15
CA LYS A 270 -10.13 9.56 8.88
C LYS A 270 -9.43 10.91 9.13
N SER A 271 -8.17 10.88 9.57
CA SER A 271 -7.39 12.11 9.79
C SER A 271 -7.25 12.93 8.51
N ILE A 272 -6.88 12.28 7.39
CA ILE A 272 -6.78 12.95 6.10
C ILE A 272 -8.13 13.49 5.62
N ALA A 273 -9.20 12.69 5.74
CA ALA A 273 -10.54 13.13 5.33
C ALA A 273 -11.00 14.37 6.11
N GLU A 274 -10.67 14.44 7.39
CA GLU A 274 -11.00 15.57 8.24
C GLU A 274 -10.19 16.83 7.91
N ILE A 275 -8.89 16.68 7.62
CA ILE A 275 -8.03 17.77 7.14
C ILE A 275 -8.55 18.33 5.81
N VAL A 276 -8.78 17.46 4.84
CA VAL A 276 -9.22 17.85 3.49
C VAL A 276 -10.64 18.45 3.49
N LYS A 277 -11.49 18.04 4.46
CA LYS A 277 -12.86 18.60 4.61
C LYS A 277 -12.85 20.11 4.88
N THR A 278 -11.78 20.67 5.42
CA THR A 278 -11.65 22.13 5.63
C THR A 278 -11.42 22.90 4.32
N LYS A 279 -11.20 22.20 3.20
CA LYS A 279 -10.97 22.74 1.85
C LYS A 279 -9.91 23.86 1.82
N PRO A 280 -8.69 23.62 2.32
CA PRO A 280 -7.62 24.61 2.22
C PRO A 280 -7.19 24.77 0.75
N SER A 281 -6.62 25.94 0.42
CA SER A 281 -6.03 26.17 -0.92
C SER A 281 -4.79 25.30 -1.13
N TYR A 282 -3.99 25.12 -0.10
CA TYR A 282 -2.81 24.24 -0.11
C TYR A 282 -2.57 23.58 1.24
N ILE A 283 -1.82 22.46 1.20
CA ILE A 283 -1.32 21.76 2.38
C ILE A 283 0.19 21.61 2.23
N THR A 284 0.96 22.03 3.23
CA THR A 284 2.43 21.90 3.24
C THR A 284 2.86 20.84 4.26
N ILE A 285 3.74 19.92 3.83
CA ILE A 285 4.32 18.86 4.66
C ILE A 285 5.84 18.80 4.48
N GLU A 286 6.54 18.17 5.42
CA GLU A 286 7.97 17.89 5.30
C GLU A 286 8.27 16.71 4.36
N ASN A 287 9.42 16.74 3.70
CA ASN A 287 9.97 15.62 2.93
C ASN A 287 10.71 14.63 3.86
N LEU A 288 9.97 13.88 4.66
CA LEU A 288 10.54 12.92 5.61
C LEU A 288 11.31 11.80 4.89
N ASN A 289 12.59 11.62 5.24
CA ASN A 289 13.40 10.49 4.79
C ASN A 289 13.04 9.22 5.58
N VAL A 290 11.86 8.64 5.29
CA VAL A 290 11.37 7.45 5.99
C VAL A 290 12.33 6.27 5.86
N SER A 291 12.98 6.08 4.72
CA SER A 291 13.94 4.99 4.50
C SER A 291 15.20 5.15 5.36
N GLY A 292 15.69 6.38 5.51
CA GLY A 292 16.79 6.69 6.44
C GLY A 292 16.40 6.48 7.91
N MET A 293 15.21 6.95 8.30
CA MET A 293 14.68 6.75 9.66
C MET A 293 14.52 5.26 10.02
N MET A 294 14.18 4.42 9.05
CA MET A 294 14.04 2.97 9.23
C MET A 294 15.37 2.24 9.47
N LYS A 295 16.50 2.84 9.10
CA LYS A 295 17.84 2.27 9.38
C LYS A 295 18.21 2.36 10.86
N ASN A 296 17.63 3.29 11.62
CA ASN A 296 17.83 3.38 13.05
C ASN A 296 17.03 2.28 13.77
N SER A 297 17.72 1.29 14.36
CA SER A 297 17.13 0.14 15.03
C SER A 297 16.19 0.52 16.19
N HIS A 298 16.48 1.59 16.92
CA HIS A 298 15.66 2.07 18.04
C HIS A 298 14.34 2.72 17.60
N LEU A 299 14.32 3.37 16.43
CA LEU A 299 13.16 4.09 15.91
C LEU A 299 12.38 3.32 14.85
N SER A 300 13.01 2.36 14.16
CA SER A 300 12.44 1.68 12.98
C SER A 300 11.04 1.11 13.20
N LYS A 301 10.79 0.48 14.35
CA LYS A 301 9.47 -0.04 14.70
C LYS A 301 8.43 1.07 14.88
N ALA A 302 8.78 2.19 15.51
CA ALA A 302 7.89 3.33 15.71
C ALA A 302 7.55 3.99 14.37
N VAL A 303 8.57 4.25 13.54
CA VAL A 303 8.44 4.81 12.19
C VAL A 303 7.57 3.92 11.31
N ALA A 304 7.84 2.61 11.24
CA ALA A 304 7.02 1.66 10.48
C ALA A 304 5.57 1.64 10.95
N SER A 305 5.33 1.81 12.26
CA SER A 305 4.00 1.79 12.85
C SER A 305 3.19 3.06 12.55
N GLN A 306 3.82 4.20 12.33
CA GLN A 306 3.17 5.47 11.96
C GLN A 306 2.74 5.52 10.50
N LYS A 307 3.42 4.72 9.61
CA LYS A 307 3.06 4.64 8.19
C LYS A 307 3.13 5.99 7.46
N PHE A 308 4.14 6.81 7.72
CA PHE A 308 4.29 8.15 7.12
C PHE A 308 4.20 8.15 5.60
N TYR A 309 4.81 7.17 4.93
CA TYR A 309 4.71 7.03 3.47
C TYR A 309 3.26 6.82 3.02
N GLU A 310 2.48 5.97 3.73
CA GLU A 310 1.06 5.77 3.42
C GLU A 310 0.25 7.04 3.66
N PHE A 311 0.55 7.80 4.74
CA PHE A 311 -0.08 9.08 5.01
C PHE A 311 0.14 10.06 3.86
N ARG A 312 1.41 10.30 3.47
CA ARG A 312 1.77 11.19 2.35
C ARG A 312 1.08 10.79 1.05
N THR A 313 1.15 9.50 0.68
CA THR A 313 0.55 9.00 -0.57
C THR A 313 -0.96 9.19 -0.63
N LYS A 314 -1.64 8.94 0.49
CA LYS A 314 -3.10 9.12 0.60
C LYS A 314 -3.50 10.58 0.67
N LEU A 315 -2.71 11.40 1.36
CA LEU A 315 -2.92 12.85 1.41
C LEU A 315 -2.83 13.43 0.00
N LYS A 316 -1.77 13.08 -0.77
CA LYS A 316 -1.63 13.51 -2.16
C LYS A 316 -2.85 13.14 -2.99
N ALA A 317 -3.26 11.88 -2.98
CA ALA A 317 -4.43 11.44 -3.73
C ALA A 317 -5.72 12.19 -3.34
N LYS A 318 -5.86 12.56 -2.06
CA LYS A 318 -7.01 13.34 -1.58
C LYS A 318 -6.91 14.81 -1.95
N CYS A 319 -5.73 15.38 -1.96
CA CYS A 319 -5.48 16.73 -2.45
C CYS A 319 -5.83 16.82 -3.94
N ASP A 320 -5.31 15.91 -4.77
CA ASP A 320 -5.59 15.83 -6.21
C ASP A 320 -7.11 15.71 -6.49
N GLU A 321 -7.84 14.92 -5.69
CA GLU A 321 -9.29 14.76 -5.81
C GLU A 321 -10.09 16.02 -5.46
N ASN A 322 -9.56 16.91 -4.64
CA ASN A 322 -10.27 18.07 -4.10
C ASN A 322 -9.70 19.42 -4.57
N GLY A 323 -8.75 19.44 -5.52
CA GLY A 323 -8.12 20.66 -6.01
C GLY A 323 -7.29 21.41 -4.97
N ILE A 324 -6.70 20.68 -4.03
CA ILE A 324 -5.82 21.20 -3.01
C ILE A 324 -4.39 21.04 -3.49
N GLU A 325 -3.60 22.09 -3.47
CA GLU A 325 -2.18 22.00 -3.80
C GLU A 325 -1.42 21.34 -2.63
N LEU A 326 -0.72 20.21 -2.90
CA LEU A 326 0.16 19.58 -1.91
C LEU A 326 1.58 20.10 -2.10
N ARG A 327 2.08 20.84 -1.12
CA ARG A 327 3.44 21.39 -1.06
C ARG A 327 4.33 20.53 -0.19
N VAL A 328 5.56 20.32 -0.62
CA VAL A 328 6.56 19.55 0.13
C VAL A 328 7.79 20.42 0.30
N VAL A 329 8.15 20.76 1.53
CA VAL A 329 9.40 21.46 1.81
C VAL A 329 10.59 20.51 1.80
N ASP A 330 11.78 21.06 1.56
CA ASP A 330 13.01 20.28 1.62
C ASP A 330 13.21 19.65 3.00
N ARG A 331 13.89 18.51 3.04
CA ARG A 331 14.17 17.76 4.29
C ARG A 331 15.00 18.53 5.31
N TRP A 332 15.75 19.53 4.85
CA TRP A 332 16.62 20.36 5.68
C TRP A 332 15.95 21.66 6.11
N TYR A 333 14.72 21.89 5.65
CA TYR A 333 13.95 23.05 6.10
C TYR A 333 13.78 23.00 7.62
N PRO A 334 14.31 24.00 8.35
CA PRO A 334 14.38 23.98 9.82
C PRO A 334 13.04 24.34 10.48
N SER A 335 11.93 23.72 10.07
CA SER A 335 10.57 24.05 10.49
C SER A 335 10.41 24.22 12.00
N SER A 336 11.01 23.35 12.81
CA SER A 336 10.93 23.40 14.26
C SER A 336 11.91 24.40 14.92
N LYS A 337 12.89 24.92 14.17
CA LYS A 337 13.93 25.83 14.67
C LYS A 337 13.68 27.30 14.32
N ILE A 338 12.81 27.58 13.37
CA ILE A 338 12.43 28.93 12.98
C ILE A 338 11.39 29.45 13.99
N CYS A 339 11.56 30.70 14.44
CA CYS A 339 10.54 31.39 15.17
C CYS A 339 9.42 31.82 14.22
N HIS A 340 8.20 31.40 14.47
CA HIS A 340 7.09 31.78 13.62
C HIS A 340 6.77 33.27 13.70
N CYS A 341 7.10 33.93 14.81
CA CYS A 341 6.84 35.36 15.01
C CYS A 341 7.86 36.26 14.29
N CYS A 342 9.17 36.04 14.49
CA CYS A 342 10.23 36.94 14.00
C CYS A 342 11.16 36.32 12.95
N GLY A 343 10.99 35.06 12.59
CA GLY A 343 11.84 34.38 11.62
C GLY A 343 13.23 33.96 12.11
N ALA A 344 13.64 34.32 13.33
CA ALA A 344 14.95 33.94 13.87
C ALA A 344 15.13 32.42 13.99
N ILE A 345 16.33 31.94 13.69
CA ILE A 345 16.65 30.50 13.75
C ILE A 345 17.37 30.17 15.05
N LYS A 346 16.77 29.34 15.88
CA LYS A 346 17.35 28.80 17.11
C LYS A 346 18.21 27.57 16.84
N LYS A 347 19.54 27.73 16.81
CA LYS A 347 20.47 26.65 16.45
C LYS A 347 20.61 25.59 17.55
N ASP A 348 20.52 25.97 18.81
CA ASP A 348 20.71 25.18 20.03
C ASP A 348 19.49 24.36 20.48
N LEU A 349 18.35 24.44 19.75
CA LEU A 349 17.12 23.71 20.08
C LEU A 349 17.36 22.19 20.01
N LYS A 350 17.21 21.52 21.18
CA LYS A 350 17.38 20.06 21.31
C LYS A 350 16.12 19.30 20.92
N LEU A 351 16.26 18.05 20.53
CA LEU A 351 15.12 17.16 20.21
C LEU A 351 14.23 16.87 21.44
N SER A 352 14.79 16.99 22.66
CA SER A 352 14.07 16.85 23.93
C SER A 352 13.14 18.02 24.22
N ASP A 353 13.45 19.21 23.69
CA ASP A 353 12.72 20.42 23.99
C ASP A 353 11.33 20.36 23.34
N ARG A 354 10.30 20.61 24.14
CA ARG A 354 8.91 20.54 23.70
C ARG A 354 8.27 21.91 23.54
N ILE A 355 8.83 22.90 24.20
CA ILE A 355 8.40 24.28 24.12
C ILE A 355 9.46 25.06 23.37
N TYR A 356 9.05 25.73 22.32
CA TYR A 356 9.85 26.70 21.60
C TYR A 356 9.80 28.05 22.35
N ARG A 357 10.95 28.65 22.60
CA ARG A 357 11.09 29.96 23.23
C ARG A 357 12.04 30.80 22.39
N CYS A 358 11.64 31.99 22.03
CA CYS A 358 12.44 32.96 21.26
C CYS A 358 12.73 34.20 22.09
N ASP A 359 13.85 34.84 21.78
CA ASP A 359 14.25 36.11 22.42
C ASP A 359 13.28 37.27 22.10
N CYS A 360 12.47 37.16 21.03
CA CYS A 360 11.38 38.09 20.74
C CYS A 360 10.16 37.95 21.67
N GLY A 361 10.22 37.08 22.68
CA GLY A 361 9.12 36.81 23.61
C GLY A 361 8.12 35.72 23.16
N TYR A 362 8.24 35.19 21.92
CA TYR A 362 7.35 34.16 21.43
C TYR A 362 7.61 32.83 22.15
N VAL A 363 6.54 32.20 22.67
CA VAL A 363 6.57 30.92 23.37
C VAL A 363 5.43 30.05 22.84
N GLU A 364 5.75 28.83 22.33
CA GLU A 364 4.77 27.95 21.75
C GLU A 364 5.21 26.46 21.86
N ASP A 365 4.28 25.49 21.69
CA ASP A 365 4.63 24.10 21.48
C ASP A 365 5.50 23.97 20.20
N ARG A 366 6.65 23.28 20.32
CA ARG A 366 7.63 23.19 19.23
C ARG A 366 7.05 22.59 17.94
N ASP A 367 6.24 21.54 18.08
CA ASP A 367 5.69 20.80 16.95
C ASP A 367 4.53 21.63 16.32
N PHE A 368 3.82 22.44 17.10
CA PHE A 368 2.83 23.42 16.58
C PHE A 368 3.51 24.60 15.89
N ASN A 369 4.60 25.14 16.46
CA ASN A 369 5.44 26.16 15.80
C ASN A 369 5.95 25.63 14.43
N ALA A 370 6.39 24.35 14.37
CA ALA A 370 6.79 23.72 13.10
C ALA A 370 5.63 23.69 12.09
N ALA A 371 4.42 23.34 12.53
CA ALA A 371 3.25 23.31 11.65
C ALA A 371 2.90 24.70 11.09
N LEU A 372 3.05 25.77 11.88
CA LEU A 372 2.86 27.15 11.43
C LEU A 372 3.92 27.55 10.39
N ASN A 373 5.19 27.23 10.65
CA ASN A 373 6.29 27.49 9.71
C ASN A 373 6.16 26.71 8.41
N LEU A 374 5.62 25.49 8.46
CA LEU A 374 5.31 24.71 7.26
C LEU A 374 4.19 25.36 6.45
N ARG A 375 3.14 25.89 7.09
CA ARG A 375 2.07 26.60 6.40
C ARG A 375 2.63 27.79 5.60
N ASP A 376 3.51 28.56 6.24
CA ASP A 376 4.01 29.83 5.69
C ASP A 376 5.35 29.68 4.94
N ALA A 377 5.79 28.46 4.67
CA ALA A 377 7.01 28.17 3.93
C ALA A 377 6.97 28.75 2.51
N LEU A 378 7.99 29.57 2.17
CA LEU A 378 8.11 30.20 0.86
C LEU A 378 8.78 29.30 -0.18
N THR A 379 9.60 28.35 0.26
CA THR A 379 10.35 27.44 -0.63
C THR A 379 9.80 26.02 -0.47
N TYR A 380 9.23 25.47 -1.55
CA TYR A 380 8.62 24.14 -1.59
C TYR A 380 8.59 23.59 -3.02
N GLU A 381 8.38 22.28 -3.13
CA GLU A 381 8.03 21.61 -4.37
C GLU A 381 6.54 21.23 -4.35
N VAL A 382 5.87 21.35 -5.50
CA VAL A 382 4.50 20.83 -5.66
C VAL A 382 4.58 19.33 -5.92
N ALA A 383 3.89 18.53 -5.10
CA ALA A 383 4.00 17.07 -5.12
C ALA A 383 3.13 16.41 -6.20
#